data_be12e91394147391885122b7745743ad
#
_entry.id   be12e91394147391885122b7745743ad
#
_cell.length_a   1.000
_cell.length_b   1.000
_cell.length_c   1.000
_cell.angle_alpha   90.00
_cell.angle_beta   90.00
_cell.angle_gamma   90.00
#
_symmetry.space_group_name_H-M   'P 1'
#
loop_
_entity.id
_entity.type
_entity.pdbx_description
1 polymer ?
#
loop_
_entity_poly.entity_id
_entity_poly.type
_entity_poly.pdbx_seq_one_letter_code
_entity_poly.pdbx_strand_id
1 'polypeptide(L)'
;MNKSDFILFSGAAAGAEAEFGACAERHGIEEVNFTFDGHKDVRNRGIRVLNHEELQSGDVSLEYVSRLMHRRYTDSPTIRKVLQTLWYQVNNGQEIYVIGVILDDGTVRGGTGWGAEFAKLCNKPLFVFDQEKDGWFEWKDSDWKAHGANTPTITHPHFTGTGTRQLQDNGKRAIEALFTKSFE
;
A
#
# COMPACT_ATOMS: atom_id res chain seq x y z
N MET A 1 -4.84 22.84 -0.79
CA MET A 1 -4.76 21.98 0.41
C MET A 1 -3.41 22.22 1.06
N ASN A 2 -3.36 22.29 2.38
CA ASN A 2 -2.11 22.42 3.11
C ASN A 2 -1.53 21.03 3.35
N LYS A 3 -0.20 20.93 3.55
CA LYS A 3 0.45 19.64 3.88
C LYS A 3 -0.15 18.97 5.13
N SER A 4 -0.59 19.77 6.10
CA SER A 4 -1.26 19.32 7.32
C SER A 4 -2.61 18.64 7.13
N ASP A 5 -3.19 18.76 5.94
CA ASP A 5 -4.47 18.11 5.61
C ASP A 5 -4.28 16.66 5.16
N PHE A 6 -3.02 16.28 4.84
CA PHE A 6 -2.69 14.96 4.30
C PHE A 6 -2.36 13.95 5.39
N ILE A 7 -2.86 12.73 5.21
CA ILE A 7 -2.61 11.58 6.08
C ILE A 7 -2.22 10.38 5.21
N LEU A 8 -1.04 9.83 5.49
CA LEU A 8 -0.61 8.55 4.96
C LEU A 8 -1.18 7.40 5.79
N PHE A 9 -1.84 6.44 5.16
CA PHE A 9 -2.23 5.17 5.76
C PHE A 9 -1.28 4.06 5.30
N SER A 10 -0.63 3.37 6.26
CA SER A 10 0.37 2.35 6.01
C SER A 10 0.38 1.28 7.12
N GLY A 11 1.38 0.40 7.15
CA GLY A 11 1.43 -0.73 8.07
C GLY A 11 2.69 -0.84 8.94
N ALA A 12 3.59 0.12 8.87
CA ALA A 12 4.85 0.16 9.64
C ALA A 12 5.84 -1.01 9.40
N ALA A 13 5.60 -1.88 8.44
CA ALA A 13 6.51 -2.99 8.13
C ALA A 13 7.78 -2.51 7.41
N ALA A 14 8.85 -3.31 7.50
CA ALA A 14 10.09 -3.05 6.77
C ALA A 14 9.84 -3.02 5.24
N GLY A 15 10.67 -2.27 4.53
CA GLY A 15 10.60 -2.11 3.09
C GLY A 15 9.77 -0.91 2.66
N ALA A 16 8.82 -1.10 1.75
CA ALA A 16 8.06 -0.01 1.15
C ALA A 16 7.27 0.81 2.20
N GLU A 17 6.58 0.16 3.13
CA GLU A 17 5.79 0.87 4.16
C GLU A 17 6.68 1.75 5.04
N ALA A 18 7.84 1.25 5.46
CA ALA A 18 8.80 2.06 6.22
C ALA A 18 9.32 3.27 5.44
N GLU A 19 9.57 3.13 4.14
CA GLU A 19 10.04 4.25 3.30
C GLU A 19 8.92 5.26 3.04
N PHE A 20 7.68 4.82 2.80
CA PHE A 20 6.54 5.72 2.74
C PHE A 20 6.41 6.56 4.02
N GLY A 21 6.49 5.92 5.19
CA GLY A 21 6.46 6.62 6.47
C GLY A 21 7.64 7.57 6.65
N ALA A 22 8.86 7.18 6.26
CA ALA A 22 10.03 8.04 6.34
C ALA A 22 9.89 9.29 5.43
N CYS A 23 9.31 9.12 4.23
CA CYS A 23 9.01 10.25 3.34
C CYS A 23 7.91 11.15 3.92
N ALA A 24 6.84 10.59 4.49
CA ALA A 24 5.79 11.36 5.16
C ALA A 24 6.39 12.23 6.29
N GLU A 25 7.24 11.65 7.13
CA GLU A 25 7.92 12.36 8.19
C GLU A 25 8.80 13.52 7.69
N ARG A 26 9.62 13.27 6.65
CA ARG A 26 10.47 14.31 6.04
C ARG A 26 9.67 15.48 5.46
N HIS A 27 8.47 15.23 4.95
CA HIS A 27 7.62 16.27 4.35
C HIS A 27 6.59 16.88 5.32
N GLY A 28 6.58 16.43 6.59
CA GLY A 28 5.65 16.93 7.61
C GLY A 28 4.21 16.45 7.41
N ILE A 29 4.03 15.29 6.79
CA ILE A 29 2.74 14.61 6.59
C ILE A 29 2.46 13.70 7.78
N GLU A 30 1.20 13.70 8.24
CA GLU A 30 0.75 12.75 9.26
C GLU A 30 0.72 11.32 8.72
N GLU A 31 1.06 10.35 9.56
CA GLU A 31 0.97 8.92 9.22
C GLU A 31 0.14 8.15 10.23
N VAL A 32 -0.65 7.20 9.75
CA VAL A 32 -1.37 6.21 10.55
C VAL A 32 -0.91 4.83 10.09
N ASN A 33 -0.27 4.10 10.98
CA ASN A 33 0.29 2.79 10.71
C ASN A 33 -0.54 1.70 11.41
N PHE A 34 -1.30 0.94 10.64
CA PHE A 34 -2.09 -0.18 11.15
C PHE A 34 -1.20 -1.39 11.42
N THR A 35 -1.20 -1.85 12.66
CA THR A 35 -0.39 -2.97 13.13
C THR A 35 -1.18 -3.86 14.10
N PHE A 36 -0.56 -4.87 14.63
CA PHE A 36 -1.14 -5.80 15.60
C PHE A 36 -0.08 -6.24 16.61
N ASP A 37 -0.52 -6.74 17.75
CA ASP A 37 0.38 -7.24 18.79
C ASP A 37 1.27 -8.39 18.29
N GLY A 38 2.58 -8.23 18.46
CA GLY A 38 3.60 -9.17 17.96
C GLY A 38 4.04 -8.93 16.51
N HIS A 39 3.56 -7.87 15.83
CA HIS A 39 4.08 -7.47 14.52
C HIS A 39 5.48 -6.86 14.64
N LYS A 40 6.33 -7.12 13.67
CA LYS A 40 7.68 -6.56 13.60
C LYS A 40 7.65 -5.17 12.95
N ASP A 41 7.16 -4.19 13.70
CA ASP A 41 7.15 -2.80 13.26
C ASP A 41 8.57 -2.23 13.26
N VAL A 42 8.89 -1.46 12.23
CA VAL A 42 10.15 -0.69 12.12
C VAL A 42 9.91 0.82 12.15
N ARG A 43 8.64 1.22 12.21
CA ARG A 43 8.20 2.60 12.44
C ARG A 43 7.49 2.70 13.78
N ASN A 44 7.58 3.86 14.41
CA ASN A 44 6.98 4.13 15.73
C ASN A 44 6.05 5.37 15.74
N ARG A 45 5.77 5.95 14.57
CA ARG A 45 4.85 7.08 14.42
C ARG A 45 3.48 6.60 14.00
N GLY A 46 2.43 7.25 14.52
CA GLY A 46 1.05 7.00 14.12
C GLY A 46 0.59 5.54 14.30
N ILE A 47 1.13 4.83 15.27
CA ILE A 47 0.84 3.40 15.48
C ILE A 47 -0.60 3.22 15.94
N ARG A 48 -1.37 2.44 15.18
CA ARG A 48 -2.73 2.01 15.47
C ARG A 48 -2.75 0.48 15.58
N VAL A 49 -2.71 -0.01 16.81
CA VAL A 49 -2.77 -1.45 17.10
C VAL A 49 -4.21 -1.92 16.97
N LEU A 50 -4.43 -2.88 16.07
CA LEU A 50 -5.73 -3.52 15.85
C LEU A 50 -5.88 -4.71 16.78
N ASN A 51 -7.03 -4.80 17.45
CA ASN A 51 -7.39 -5.96 18.26
C ASN A 51 -7.92 -7.11 17.40
N HIS A 52 -8.23 -8.24 18.02
CA HIS A 52 -8.66 -9.45 17.32
C HIS A 52 -9.94 -9.25 16.48
N GLU A 53 -10.93 -8.56 17.03
CA GLU A 53 -12.21 -8.31 16.34
C GLU A 53 -12.02 -7.33 15.17
N GLU A 54 -11.23 -6.29 15.38
CA GLU A 54 -10.88 -5.34 14.34
C GLU A 54 -10.17 -6.03 13.17
N LEU A 55 -9.17 -6.89 13.43
CA LEU A 55 -8.47 -7.63 12.41
C LEU A 55 -9.41 -8.47 11.53
N GLN A 56 -10.44 -9.08 12.13
CA GLN A 56 -11.40 -9.90 11.40
C GLN A 56 -12.38 -9.11 10.51
N SER A 57 -12.51 -7.80 10.71
CA SER A 57 -13.47 -6.95 9.99
C SER A 57 -13.29 -7.00 8.45
N GLY A 58 -12.07 -7.20 7.98
CA GLY A 58 -11.74 -7.30 6.55
C GLY A 58 -11.80 -8.70 5.94
N ASP A 59 -12.03 -9.75 6.74
CA ASP A 59 -11.85 -11.14 6.31
C ASP A 59 -12.74 -11.53 5.12
N VAL A 60 -14.00 -11.08 5.07
CA VAL A 60 -14.90 -11.37 3.95
C VAL A 60 -14.37 -10.78 2.65
N SER A 61 -13.90 -9.54 2.70
CA SER A 61 -13.30 -8.87 1.54
C SER A 61 -12.00 -9.54 1.09
N LEU A 62 -11.15 -9.91 2.04
CA LEU A 62 -9.86 -10.56 1.76
C LEU A 62 -10.02 -11.97 1.23
N GLU A 63 -10.99 -12.73 1.72
CA GLU A 63 -11.34 -14.04 1.17
C GLU A 63 -11.85 -13.91 -0.26
N TYR A 64 -12.71 -12.92 -0.53
CA TYR A 64 -13.21 -12.66 -1.88
C TYR A 64 -12.09 -12.27 -2.84
N VAL A 65 -11.20 -11.37 -2.42
CA VAL A 65 -10.01 -10.96 -3.17
C VAL A 65 -9.09 -12.14 -3.46
N SER A 66 -8.91 -13.05 -2.49
CA SER A 66 -8.13 -14.28 -2.66
C SER A 66 -8.67 -15.12 -3.83
N ARG A 67 -9.98 -15.26 -3.91
CA ARG A 67 -10.66 -16.00 -4.99
C ARG A 67 -10.49 -15.32 -6.34
N LEU A 68 -10.58 -13.98 -6.39
CA LEU A 68 -10.34 -13.21 -7.62
C LEU A 68 -8.93 -13.43 -8.17
N MET A 69 -7.94 -13.56 -7.28
CA MET A 69 -6.54 -13.81 -7.64
C MET A 69 -6.23 -15.31 -7.87
N HIS A 70 -7.19 -16.21 -7.65
CA HIS A 70 -6.94 -17.66 -7.61
C HIS A 70 -5.84 -18.04 -6.60
N ARG A 71 -5.78 -17.34 -5.48
CA ARG A 71 -4.85 -17.60 -4.37
C ARG A 71 -5.59 -18.03 -3.12
N ARG A 72 -4.95 -18.88 -2.32
CA ARG A 72 -5.51 -19.27 -1.03
C ARG A 72 -5.31 -18.15 -0.01
N TYR A 73 -6.38 -17.77 0.69
CA TYR A 73 -6.26 -16.93 1.88
C TYR A 73 -5.60 -17.76 2.98
N THR A 74 -4.45 -17.30 3.46
CA THR A 74 -3.54 -18.09 4.29
C THR A 74 -4.12 -18.48 5.65
N ASP A 75 -3.77 -19.69 6.12
CA ASP A 75 -4.05 -20.16 7.48
C ASP A 75 -2.94 -19.77 8.47
N SER A 76 -1.79 -19.26 8.00
CA SER A 76 -0.73 -18.75 8.87
C SER A 76 -1.22 -17.56 9.69
N PRO A 77 -1.30 -17.65 11.04
CA PRO A 77 -1.87 -16.59 11.86
C PRO A 77 -1.17 -15.23 11.68
N THR A 78 0.15 -15.25 11.60
CA THR A 78 0.94 -14.01 11.44
C THR A 78 0.75 -13.38 10.06
N ILE A 79 0.85 -14.18 8.99
CA ILE A 79 0.67 -13.68 7.62
C ILE A 79 -0.77 -13.19 7.44
N ARG A 80 -1.75 -13.91 7.97
CA ARG A 80 -3.16 -13.51 7.92
C ARG A 80 -3.36 -12.12 8.53
N LYS A 81 -2.80 -11.86 9.73
CA LYS A 81 -2.87 -10.55 10.38
C LYS A 81 -2.22 -9.44 9.53
N VAL A 82 -1.10 -9.73 8.87
CA VAL A 82 -0.48 -8.78 7.93
C VAL A 82 -1.44 -8.43 6.79
N LEU A 83 -2.11 -9.43 6.19
CA LEU A 83 -3.11 -9.18 5.13
C LEU A 83 -4.32 -8.40 5.67
N GLN A 84 -4.75 -8.68 6.90
CA GLN A 84 -5.84 -7.95 7.57
C GLN A 84 -5.51 -6.48 7.79
N THR A 85 -4.23 -6.12 8.04
CA THR A 85 -3.82 -4.71 8.11
C THR A 85 -3.94 -4.00 6.77
N LEU A 86 -3.72 -4.69 5.64
CA LEU A 86 -3.90 -4.13 4.29
C LEU A 86 -5.34 -3.68 4.03
N TRP A 87 -6.33 -4.40 4.57
CA TRP A 87 -7.71 -3.97 4.46
C TRP A 87 -7.93 -2.58 5.08
N TYR A 88 -7.36 -2.33 6.27
CA TYR A 88 -7.43 -1.01 6.92
C TYR A 88 -6.67 0.06 6.14
N GLN A 89 -5.48 -0.25 5.64
CA GLN A 89 -4.68 0.69 4.87
C GLN A 89 -5.44 1.16 3.62
N VAL A 90 -5.96 0.22 2.83
CA VAL A 90 -6.67 0.51 1.59
C VAL A 90 -8.05 1.10 1.84
N ASN A 91 -8.76 0.65 2.89
CA ASN A 91 -10.10 1.14 3.20
C ASN A 91 -10.09 2.61 3.64
N ASN A 92 -9.05 3.06 4.35
CA ASN A 92 -8.91 4.44 4.80
C ASN A 92 -8.32 5.38 3.75
N GLY A 93 -7.43 4.90 2.87
CA GLY A 93 -6.91 5.69 1.77
C GLY A 93 -7.93 5.84 0.62
N GLN A 94 -7.87 6.94 -0.09
CA GLN A 94 -8.69 7.21 -1.29
C GLN A 94 -7.88 7.16 -2.58
N GLU A 95 -6.57 7.25 -2.49
CA GLU A 95 -5.59 6.98 -3.54
C GLU A 95 -4.59 5.97 -3.00
N ILE A 96 -4.26 4.95 -3.79
CA ILE A 96 -3.46 3.82 -3.34
C ILE A 96 -2.17 3.75 -4.16
N TYR A 97 -1.03 3.84 -3.48
CA TYR A 97 0.31 3.77 -4.04
C TYR A 97 1.02 2.52 -3.53
N VAL A 98 1.49 1.70 -4.43
CA VAL A 98 2.04 0.37 -4.13
C VAL A 98 3.42 0.22 -4.76
N ILE A 99 4.37 -0.32 -4.01
CA ILE A 99 5.65 -0.79 -4.58
C ILE A 99 5.62 -2.31 -4.64
N GLY A 100 5.82 -2.86 -5.84
CA GLY A 100 5.74 -4.31 -6.03
C GLY A 100 6.21 -4.76 -7.40
N VAL A 101 5.64 -5.86 -7.86
CA VAL A 101 5.85 -6.41 -9.21
C VAL A 101 4.52 -6.89 -9.76
N ILE A 102 4.15 -6.43 -10.94
CA ILE A 102 2.94 -6.84 -11.65
C ILE A 102 3.23 -8.14 -12.41
N LEU A 103 2.49 -9.19 -12.10
CA LEU A 103 2.61 -10.49 -12.75
C LEU A 103 1.85 -10.53 -14.08
N ASP A 104 2.10 -11.58 -14.88
CA ASP A 104 1.47 -11.76 -16.19
C ASP A 104 -0.06 -11.89 -16.13
N ASP A 105 -0.59 -12.37 -15.00
CA ASP A 105 -2.04 -12.44 -14.75
C ASP A 105 -2.66 -11.09 -14.32
N GLY A 106 -1.88 -10.02 -14.28
CA GLY A 106 -2.30 -8.68 -13.88
C GLY A 106 -2.42 -8.47 -12.38
N THR A 107 -2.12 -9.47 -11.55
CA THR A 107 -2.06 -9.32 -10.09
C THR A 107 -0.70 -8.83 -9.62
N VAL A 108 -0.60 -8.32 -8.41
CA VAL A 108 0.68 -7.94 -7.80
C VAL A 108 1.23 -9.12 -6.98
N ARG A 109 2.55 -9.33 -7.08
CA ARG A 109 3.27 -10.44 -6.44
C ARG A 109 3.12 -10.39 -4.91
N GLY A 110 3.01 -11.58 -4.30
CA GLY A 110 3.06 -11.77 -2.85
C GLY A 110 1.87 -11.20 -2.09
N GLY A 111 2.05 -10.96 -0.80
CA GLY A 111 1.01 -10.40 0.09
C GLY A 111 0.52 -9.02 -0.32
N THR A 112 1.38 -8.21 -0.93
CA THR A 112 1.06 -6.90 -1.51
C THR A 112 -0.10 -6.99 -2.52
N GLY A 113 -0.24 -8.13 -3.20
CA GLY A 113 -1.32 -8.40 -4.14
C GLY A 113 -2.71 -8.27 -3.53
N TRP A 114 -2.88 -8.62 -2.26
CA TRP A 114 -4.19 -8.46 -1.58
C TRP A 114 -4.60 -7.01 -1.45
N GLY A 115 -3.67 -6.12 -1.11
CA GLY A 115 -3.95 -4.68 -1.03
C GLY A 115 -4.28 -4.09 -2.41
N ALA A 116 -3.49 -4.42 -3.43
CA ALA A 116 -3.72 -3.95 -4.80
C ALA A 116 -5.07 -4.44 -5.35
N GLU A 117 -5.39 -5.72 -5.18
CA GLU A 117 -6.65 -6.29 -5.65
C GLU A 117 -7.86 -5.74 -4.89
N PHE A 118 -7.72 -5.50 -3.58
CA PHE A 118 -8.76 -4.85 -2.79
C PHE A 118 -8.99 -3.40 -3.25
N ALA A 119 -7.94 -2.66 -3.61
CA ALA A 119 -8.08 -1.32 -4.20
C ALA A 119 -8.85 -1.35 -5.53
N LYS A 120 -8.60 -2.34 -6.41
CA LYS A 120 -9.36 -2.55 -7.63
C LYS A 120 -10.84 -2.83 -7.32
N LEU A 121 -11.13 -3.73 -6.37
CA LEU A 121 -12.48 -4.07 -5.94
C LEU A 121 -13.24 -2.84 -5.41
N CYS A 122 -12.55 -1.96 -4.67
CA CYS A 122 -13.11 -0.71 -4.16
C CYS A 122 -13.17 0.40 -5.22
N ASN A 123 -12.73 0.16 -6.44
CA ASN A 123 -12.66 1.14 -7.52
C ASN A 123 -11.90 2.42 -7.12
N LYS A 124 -10.85 2.28 -6.36
CA LYS A 124 -9.99 3.40 -5.95
C LYS A 124 -8.87 3.63 -6.97
N PRO A 125 -8.44 4.88 -7.19
CA PRO A 125 -7.23 5.17 -7.93
C PRO A 125 -6.06 4.33 -7.39
N LEU A 126 -5.45 3.51 -8.24
CA LEU A 126 -4.40 2.58 -7.88
C LEU A 126 -3.20 2.76 -8.79
N PHE A 127 -2.06 3.04 -8.18
CA PHE A 127 -0.76 3.17 -8.84
C PHE A 127 0.19 2.13 -8.26
N VAL A 128 0.85 1.38 -9.14
CA VAL A 128 1.89 0.41 -8.75
C VAL A 128 3.19 0.80 -9.42
N PHE A 129 4.24 1.00 -8.63
CA PHE A 129 5.60 1.03 -9.15
C PHE A 129 6.11 -0.40 -9.23
N ASP A 130 6.32 -0.87 -10.46
CA ASP A 130 6.86 -2.19 -10.73
C ASP A 130 8.39 -2.12 -10.72
N GLN A 131 9.02 -2.75 -9.74
CA GLN A 131 10.47 -2.71 -9.55
C GLN A 131 11.24 -3.46 -10.64
N GLU A 132 10.63 -4.45 -11.31
CA GLU A 132 11.25 -5.19 -12.41
C GLU A 132 11.12 -4.43 -13.74
N LYS A 133 9.99 -3.75 -13.96
CA LYS A 133 9.74 -2.92 -15.16
C LYS A 133 10.25 -1.49 -15.02
N ASP A 134 10.71 -1.12 -13.82
CA ASP A 134 11.27 0.20 -13.49
C ASP A 134 10.34 1.37 -13.86
N GLY A 135 9.07 1.28 -13.47
CA GLY A 135 8.10 2.31 -13.81
C GLY A 135 6.78 2.23 -13.07
N TRP A 136 6.06 3.35 -13.09
CA TRP A 136 4.71 3.44 -12.55
C TRP A 136 3.67 2.96 -13.54
N PHE A 137 2.67 2.23 -13.03
CA PHE A 137 1.49 1.76 -13.75
C PHE A 137 0.24 2.19 -13.00
N GLU A 138 -0.75 2.69 -13.72
CA GLU A 138 -2.08 3.02 -13.21
C GLU A 138 -3.07 1.91 -13.60
N TRP A 139 -3.88 1.46 -12.66
CA TRP A 139 -5.00 0.58 -12.96
C TRP A 139 -6.17 1.40 -13.49
N LYS A 140 -6.51 1.25 -14.74
CA LYS A 140 -7.55 2.01 -15.42
C LYS A 140 -8.19 1.19 -16.55
N ASP A 141 -9.52 1.30 -16.68
CA ASP A 141 -10.27 0.58 -17.70
C ASP A 141 -10.01 -0.95 -17.67
N SER A 142 -9.94 -1.51 -16.45
CA SER A 142 -9.68 -2.93 -16.18
C SER A 142 -8.34 -3.44 -16.74
N ASP A 143 -7.34 -2.56 -16.83
CA ASP A 143 -6.01 -2.91 -17.33
C ASP A 143 -4.92 -2.03 -16.69
N TRP A 144 -3.67 -2.48 -16.73
CA TRP A 144 -2.52 -1.71 -16.34
C TRP A 144 -2.07 -0.79 -17.47
N LYS A 145 -2.07 0.50 -17.23
CA LYS A 145 -1.56 1.53 -18.14
C LYS A 145 -0.24 2.05 -17.63
N ALA A 146 0.82 1.96 -18.44
CA ALA A 146 2.09 2.56 -18.10
C ALA A 146 1.92 4.08 -17.93
N HIS A 147 2.37 4.60 -16.78
CA HIS A 147 2.31 6.04 -16.48
C HIS A 147 3.47 6.81 -17.15
N GLY A 148 4.24 6.10 -17.97
CA GLY A 148 5.40 6.62 -18.68
C GLY A 148 6.55 7.00 -17.76
N ALA A 149 7.35 7.98 -18.18
CA ALA A 149 8.44 8.51 -17.35
C ALA A 149 7.95 9.43 -16.20
N ASN A 150 6.64 9.61 -16.07
CA ASN A 150 6.07 10.53 -15.09
C ASN A 150 5.77 9.81 -13.78
N THR A 151 6.32 10.33 -12.70
CA THR A 151 5.86 9.99 -11.35
C THR A 151 4.41 10.47 -11.17
N PRO A 152 3.48 9.70 -10.59
CA PRO A 152 2.15 10.20 -10.23
C PRO A 152 2.24 11.33 -9.20
N THR A 153 1.12 11.96 -8.89
CA THR A 153 1.03 13.01 -7.88
C THR A 153 -0.06 12.64 -6.89
N ILE A 154 0.22 12.74 -5.60
CA ILE A 154 -0.78 12.55 -4.55
C ILE A 154 -1.70 13.77 -4.57
N THR A 155 -2.99 13.54 -4.83
CA THR A 155 -3.99 14.61 -4.97
C THR A 155 -5.05 14.56 -3.88
N HIS A 156 -5.29 13.39 -3.29
CA HIS A 156 -6.26 13.25 -2.21
C HIS A 156 -5.57 13.32 -0.83
N PRO A 157 -6.14 14.05 0.14
CA PRO A 157 -5.54 14.19 1.47
C PRO A 157 -5.40 12.86 2.22
N HIS A 158 -6.25 11.88 1.96
CA HIS A 158 -6.13 10.53 2.51
C HIS A 158 -5.59 9.58 1.46
N PHE A 159 -4.36 9.12 1.61
CA PHE A 159 -3.72 8.21 0.67
C PHE A 159 -3.04 7.04 1.36
N THR A 160 -2.90 5.93 0.65
CA THR A 160 -2.22 4.73 1.14
C THR A 160 -0.87 4.58 0.47
N GLY A 161 0.15 4.26 1.25
CA GLY A 161 1.46 3.83 0.79
C GLY A 161 1.78 2.45 1.36
N THR A 162 1.91 1.44 0.51
CA THR A 162 2.19 0.06 0.92
C THR A 162 3.07 -0.64 -0.11
N GLY A 163 3.46 -1.87 0.14
CA GLY A 163 4.21 -2.63 -0.83
C GLY A 163 5.11 -3.71 -0.24
N THR A 164 6.07 -4.13 -1.06
CA THR A 164 6.98 -5.21 -0.73
C THR A 164 7.91 -4.90 0.43
N ARG A 165 8.22 -5.92 1.25
CA ARG A 165 9.31 -5.84 2.23
C ARG A 165 10.69 -5.84 1.56
N GLN A 166 10.78 -6.31 0.33
CA GLN A 166 12.00 -6.36 -0.47
C GLN A 166 12.11 -5.10 -1.35
N LEU A 167 12.17 -3.95 -0.71
CA LEU A 167 12.32 -2.67 -1.39
C LEU A 167 13.69 -2.56 -2.04
N GLN A 168 13.70 -2.36 -3.36
CA GLN A 168 14.91 -2.09 -4.15
C GLN A 168 15.19 -0.58 -4.23
N ASP A 169 16.39 -0.22 -4.67
CA ASP A 169 16.80 1.19 -4.77
C ASP A 169 15.90 2.01 -5.70
N ASN A 170 15.42 1.41 -6.80
CA ASN A 170 14.50 2.09 -7.71
C ASN A 170 13.13 2.32 -7.08
N GLY A 171 12.60 1.35 -6.32
CA GLY A 171 11.37 1.51 -5.56
C GLY A 171 11.48 2.59 -4.50
N LYS A 172 12.62 2.67 -3.80
CA LYS A 172 12.91 3.74 -2.86
C LYS A 172 12.90 5.11 -3.52
N ARG A 173 13.65 5.27 -4.62
CA ARG A 173 13.66 6.52 -5.39
C ARG A 173 12.28 6.91 -5.94
N ALA A 174 11.47 5.91 -6.31
CA ALA A 174 10.09 6.15 -6.78
C ALA A 174 9.21 6.74 -5.68
N ILE A 175 9.32 6.26 -4.43
CA ILE A 175 8.60 6.83 -3.28
C ILE A 175 9.11 8.26 -3.01
N GLU A 176 10.41 8.48 -2.96
CA GLU A 176 11.00 9.81 -2.76
C GLU A 176 10.53 10.81 -3.83
N ALA A 177 10.56 10.42 -5.09
CA ALA A 177 10.09 11.25 -6.20
C ALA A 177 8.58 11.53 -6.13
N LEU A 178 7.76 10.57 -5.67
CA LEU A 178 6.33 10.76 -5.46
C LEU A 178 6.05 11.85 -4.43
N PHE A 179 6.74 11.83 -3.30
CA PHE A 179 6.59 12.83 -2.25
C PHE A 179 7.14 14.20 -2.66
N THR A 180 8.33 14.25 -3.25
CA THR A 180 8.90 15.50 -3.77
C THR A 180 7.96 16.17 -4.77
N LYS A 181 7.47 15.43 -5.75
CA LYS A 181 6.53 15.97 -6.75
C LYS A 181 5.21 16.45 -6.15
N SER A 182 4.75 15.79 -5.10
CA SER A 182 3.43 16.09 -4.50
C SER A 182 3.48 17.23 -3.49
N PHE A 183 4.62 17.44 -2.82
CA PHE A 183 4.70 18.30 -1.63
C PHE A 183 5.82 19.36 -1.68
N GLU A 184 6.64 19.39 -2.70
CA GLU A 184 7.65 20.45 -2.94
C GLU A 184 7.26 21.33 -4.13
#